data_530c2b6bf57bb520eebc30c6c20897c5
#
_entry.id   530c2b6bf57bb520eebc30c6c20897c5
#
_cell.length_a   1.000
_cell.length_b   1.000
_cell.length_c   1.000
_cell.angle_alpha   90.00
_cell.angle_beta   90.00
_cell.angle_gamma   90.00
#
_symmetry.space_group_name_H-M   'P 1'
#
loop_
_entity.id
_entity.type
_entity.pdbx_description
1 polymer ?
#
loop_
_entity_poly.entity_id
_entity_poly.type
_entity_poly.pdbx_seq_one_letter_code
_entity_poly.pdbx_strand_id
1 'polypeptide(L)'
;MLRFTGILLCLCCIAASESVMAQSAKEAVAEPQYINSFAGVDANGKLIELERNTVAFHAKTKVLPGYASVKMVAEFKPGKASVRMPANAQFIVRGRSPVDPMSLYQLRVLKSSKDRREILITQGHGTVFGGGATSSMDEGAIPIRFEEYGANSYRITLEHPLPPGEYALALRGMVSQLYCFGVDH
;
A
#
# COMPACT_ATOMS: atom_id res chain seq x y z
N MET A 1 40.94 3.93 87.51
CA MET A 1 39.60 3.45 87.15
C MET A 1 39.25 3.99 85.74
N LEU A 2 39.34 3.13 84.71
CA LEU A 2 39.25 3.48 83.34
C LEU A 2 37.89 3.08 82.81
N ARG A 3 37.09 4.00 82.34
CA ARG A 3 35.82 3.72 81.72
C ARG A 3 35.92 3.75 80.18
N PHE A 4 35.89 2.65 79.52
CA PHE A 4 35.79 2.57 78.09
C PHE A 4 34.34 2.74 77.66
N THR A 5 34.10 3.75 76.88
CA THR A 5 32.77 3.96 76.23
C THR A 5 32.89 3.43 74.81
N GLY A 6 32.22 2.33 74.53
CA GLY A 6 32.16 1.76 73.17
C GLY A 6 31.25 2.55 72.28
N ILE A 7 31.78 2.99 71.14
CA ILE A 7 31.05 3.63 70.04
C ILE A 7 30.55 2.52 69.11
N LEU A 8 29.27 2.29 69.08
CA LEU A 8 28.57 1.39 68.14
C LEU A 8 28.37 2.08 66.83
N LEU A 9 29.19 1.71 65.81
CA LEU A 9 29.11 2.24 64.45
C LEU A 9 28.02 1.47 63.69
N CYS A 10 26.83 2.13 63.52
CA CYS A 10 25.73 1.55 62.75
C CYS A 10 25.96 1.80 61.26
N LEU A 11 26.39 0.76 60.55
CA LEU A 11 26.58 0.76 59.09
C LEU A 11 25.24 0.58 58.39
N CYS A 12 24.59 1.67 58.00
CA CYS A 12 23.42 1.63 57.14
C CYS A 12 23.84 1.27 55.72
N CYS A 13 23.66 0.04 55.34
CA CYS A 13 23.71 -0.38 53.93
C CYS A 13 22.51 0.18 53.17
N ILE A 14 22.76 1.28 52.44
CA ILE A 14 21.77 1.77 51.45
C ILE A 14 21.87 0.86 50.25
N ALA A 15 20.93 -0.08 50.16
CA ALA A 15 20.70 -0.88 48.95
C ALA A 15 20.06 0.07 47.91
N ALA A 16 20.86 0.61 47.01
CA ALA A 16 20.37 1.27 45.80
C ALA A 16 19.70 0.25 44.91
N SER A 17 18.38 0.22 44.94
CA SER A 17 17.58 -0.55 43.97
C SER A 17 17.68 0.16 42.63
N GLU A 18 18.60 -0.27 41.78
CA GLU A 18 18.60 0.12 40.37
C GLU A 18 17.36 -0.52 39.72
N SER A 19 16.31 0.26 39.60
CA SER A 19 15.16 -0.05 38.75
C SER A 19 15.65 0.00 37.30
N VAL A 20 16.08 -1.14 36.79
CA VAL A 20 16.30 -1.34 35.36
C VAL A 20 14.92 -1.18 34.69
N MET A 21 14.66 0.01 34.22
CA MET A 21 13.59 0.26 33.27
C MET A 21 13.95 -0.55 32.02
N ALA A 22 13.42 -1.78 31.93
CA ALA A 22 13.38 -2.51 30.69
C ALA A 22 12.53 -1.71 29.72
N GLN A 23 13.14 -0.77 28.99
CA GLN A 23 12.57 -0.21 27.79
C GLN A 23 12.36 -1.38 26.84
N SER A 24 11.11 -1.88 26.78
CA SER A 24 10.68 -2.80 25.74
C SER A 24 11.03 -2.10 24.42
N ALA A 25 12.14 -2.50 23.82
CA ALA A 25 12.50 -2.09 22.48
C ALA A 25 11.34 -2.59 21.60
N LYS A 26 10.45 -1.67 21.24
CA LYS A 26 9.37 -1.94 20.29
C LYS A 26 10.09 -2.48 19.05
N GLU A 27 9.95 -3.78 18.84
CA GLU A 27 10.61 -4.49 17.75
C GLU A 27 10.42 -3.67 16.48
N ALA A 28 11.54 -3.30 15.84
CA ALA A 28 11.51 -2.37 14.71
C ALA A 28 10.75 -3.06 13.57
N VAL A 29 9.50 -2.68 13.41
CA VAL A 29 8.60 -3.25 12.42
C VAL A 29 9.13 -2.87 11.02
N ALA A 30 9.27 -3.85 10.13
CA ALA A 30 9.78 -3.61 8.78
C ALA A 30 8.82 -2.70 7.99
N GLU A 31 9.34 -1.58 7.49
CA GLU A 31 8.60 -0.62 6.68
C GLU A 31 9.25 -0.47 5.30
N PRO A 32 8.49 -0.16 4.23
CA PRO A 32 9.07 0.16 2.93
C PRO A 32 10.06 1.32 3.03
N GLN A 33 11.10 1.31 2.21
CA GLN A 33 12.20 2.29 2.31
C GLN A 33 11.78 3.70 1.93
N TYR A 34 10.95 3.86 0.89
CA TYR A 34 10.59 5.15 0.30
C TYR A 34 9.16 5.55 0.61
N ILE A 35 8.90 6.85 0.75
CA ILE A 35 7.56 7.42 0.89
C ILE A 35 6.73 7.07 -0.35
N ASN A 36 5.45 6.75 -0.14
CA ASN A 36 4.50 6.32 -1.19
C ASN A 36 4.92 5.02 -1.91
N SER A 37 5.83 4.24 -1.34
CA SER A 37 6.12 2.91 -1.84
C SER A 37 5.28 1.85 -1.10
N PHE A 38 4.86 0.84 -1.86
CA PHE A 38 4.06 -0.26 -1.38
C PHE A 38 4.88 -1.55 -1.37
N ALA A 39 4.68 -2.35 -0.34
CA ALA A 39 5.21 -3.70 -0.25
C ALA A 39 4.09 -4.67 0.13
N GLY A 40 4.13 -5.88 -0.39
CA GLY A 40 3.31 -6.99 0.09
C GLY A 40 3.86 -7.55 1.39
N VAL A 41 3.03 -8.30 2.11
CA VAL A 41 3.46 -9.03 3.32
C VAL A 41 3.30 -10.52 3.07
N ASP A 42 4.37 -11.30 3.25
CA ASP A 42 4.31 -12.76 3.14
C ASP A 42 3.70 -13.41 4.40
N ALA A 43 3.55 -14.73 4.35
CA ALA A 43 3.00 -15.51 5.45
C ALA A 43 3.85 -15.44 6.75
N ASN A 44 5.12 -15.04 6.65
CA ASN A 44 6.04 -14.89 7.78
C ASN A 44 6.12 -13.44 8.28
N GLY A 45 5.33 -12.52 7.71
CA GLY A 45 5.36 -11.10 8.05
C GLY A 45 6.50 -10.32 7.38
N LYS A 46 7.25 -10.92 6.44
CA LYS A 46 8.33 -10.28 5.71
C LYS A 46 7.76 -9.46 4.55
N LEU A 47 8.38 -8.29 4.30
CA LEU A 47 8.01 -7.45 3.16
C LEU A 47 8.50 -8.05 1.84
N ILE A 48 7.58 -8.07 0.88
CA ILE A 48 7.83 -8.44 -0.52
C ILE A 48 7.74 -7.17 -1.36
N GLU A 49 8.79 -6.88 -2.12
CA GLU A 49 8.76 -5.76 -3.08
C GLU A 49 7.79 -6.09 -4.23
N LEU A 50 6.82 -5.20 -4.47
CA LEU A 50 5.88 -5.33 -5.58
C LEU A 50 6.53 -4.89 -6.88
N GLU A 51 6.03 -5.41 -7.99
CA GLU A 51 6.50 -5.05 -9.32
C GLU A 51 6.16 -3.59 -9.62
N ARG A 52 7.17 -2.75 -9.87
CA ARG A 52 6.98 -1.35 -10.25
C ARG A 52 6.95 -1.22 -11.76
N ASN A 53 5.91 -0.61 -12.26
CA ASN A 53 5.74 -0.39 -13.69
C ASN A 53 5.60 1.08 -14.02
N THR A 54 6.35 1.51 -15.05
CA THR A 54 6.12 2.76 -15.73
C THR A 54 5.13 2.51 -16.86
N VAL A 55 4.12 3.34 -16.96
CA VAL A 55 3.03 3.16 -17.90
C VAL A 55 3.23 4.01 -19.17
N ALA A 56 2.74 3.49 -20.28
CA ALA A 56 2.54 4.26 -21.52
C ALA A 56 1.06 4.61 -21.66
N PHE A 57 0.76 5.86 -22.04
CA PHE A 57 -0.61 6.31 -22.22
C PHE A 57 -1.04 6.14 -23.67
N HIS A 58 -2.20 5.54 -23.87
CA HIS A 58 -2.79 5.32 -25.18
C HIS A 58 -4.25 5.77 -25.24
N ALA A 59 -4.62 6.43 -26.34
CA ALA A 59 -6.00 6.73 -26.64
C ALA A 59 -6.57 5.62 -27.54
N LYS A 60 -7.66 4.98 -27.11
CA LYS A 60 -8.44 4.01 -27.91
C LYS A 60 -9.71 4.69 -28.39
N THR A 61 -9.85 4.89 -29.67
CA THR A 61 -11.01 5.55 -30.28
C THR A 61 -11.89 4.53 -31.00
N LYS A 62 -13.20 4.62 -30.77
CA LYS A 62 -14.21 3.87 -31.52
C LYS A 62 -15.20 4.87 -32.12
N VAL A 63 -15.36 4.78 -33.42
CA VAL A 63 -16.29 5.63 -34.18
C VAL A 63 -17.30 4.74 -34.89
N LEU A 64 -18.59 5.06 -34.72
CA LEU A 64 -19.73 4.44 -35.37
C LEU A 64 -20.62 5.57 -35.91
N PRO A 65 -21.49 5.33 -36.91
CA PRO A 65 -22.45 6.32 -37.37
C PRO A 65 -23.27 6.89 -36.19
N GLY A 66 -23.18 8.21 -35.98
CA GLY A 66 -23.88 8.91 -34.90
C GLY A 66 -23.30 8.74 -33.49
N TYR A 67 -22.17 8.03 -33.31
CA TYR A 67 -21.55 7.80 -32.01
C TYR A 67 -20.03 7.73 -32.11
N ALA A 68 -19.34 8.39 -31.20
CA ALA A 68 -17.89 8.25 -31.01
C ALA A 68 -17.57 8.08 -29.56
N SER A 69 -16.57 7.25 -29.25
CA SER A 69 -16.03 7.14 -27.90
C SER A 69 -14.50 7.12 -27.91
N VAL A 70 -13.91 7.74 -26.90
CA VAL A 70 -12.47 7.77 -26.68
C VAL A 70 -12.21 7.25 -25.27
N LYS A 71 -11.30 6.28 -25.14
CA LYS A 71 -10.82 5.79 -23.86
C LYS A 71 -9.33 6.10 -23.76
N MET A 72 -8.94 6.78 -22.68
CA MET A 72 -7.54 6.90 -22.30
C MET A 72 -7.19 5.75 -21.37
N VAL A 73 -6.20 4.97 -21.73
CA VAL A 73 -5.70 3.85 -20.93
C VAL A 73 -4.20 4.01 -20.64
N ALA A 74 -3.77 3.61 -19.46
CA ALA A 74 -2.38 3.38 -19.18
C ALA A 74 -2.09 1.89 -19.41
N GLU A 75 -1.07 1.61 -20.20
CA GLU A 75 -0.72 0.27 -20.65
C GLU A 75 0.74 -0.04 -20.31
N PHE A 76 1.04 -1.26 -19.93
CA PHE A 76 2.38 -1.75 -19.62
C PHE A 76 2.51 -3.26 -19.79
N LYS A 77 3.75 -3.74 -19.96
CA LYS A 77 4.10 -5.16 -20.11
C LYS A 77 4.80 -5.68 -18.86
N PRO A 78 4.80 -7.00 -18.63
CA PRO A 78 4.09 -8.06 -19.36
C PRO A 78 2.59 -8.15 -18.99
N GLY A 79 1.88 -9.12 -19.58
CA GLY A 79 0.45 -9.37 -19.31
C GLY A 79 0.15 -9.97 -17.94
N LYS A 80 1.17 -10.48 -17.23
CA LYS A 80 1.09 -10.98 -15.85
C LYS A 80 2.18 -10.35 -14.99
N ALA A 81 1.84 -10.07 -13.74
CA ALA A 81 2.83 -9.61 -12.76
C ALA A 81 3.79 -10.74 -12.39
N SER A 82 5.05 -10.39 -12.18
CA SER A 82 6.08 -11.30 -11.68
C SER A 82 5.88 -11.67 -10.21
N VAL A 83 5.25 -10.78 -9.44
CA VAL A 83 4.95 -10.98 -8.02
C VAL A 83 3.55 -11.55 -7.89
N ARG A 84 3.43 -12.70 -7.20
CA ARG A 84 2.15 -13.35 -6.92
C ARG A 84 1.84 -13.26 -5.43
N MET A 85 0.61 -12.88 -5.09
CA MET A 85 0.16 -12.70 -3.73
C MET A 85 -1.06 -13.59 -3.45
N PRO A 86 -1.29 -13.99 -2.19
CA PRO A 86 -2.50 -14.73 -1.84
C PRO A 86 -3.76 -13.84 -1.95
N ALA A 87 -4.93 -14.47 -2.11
CA ALA A 87 -6.20 -13.77 -2.27
C ALA A 87 -6.54 -12.81 -1.10
N ASN A 88 -6.03 -13.10 0.10
CA ASN A 88 -6.21 -12.29 1.32
C ASN A 88 -4.93 -11.51 1.69
N ALA A 89 -4.14 -11.13 0.69
CA ALA A 89 -2.88 -10.42 0.87
C ALA A 89 -3.03 -9.15 1.73
N GLN A 90 -1.98 -8.87 2.50
CA GLN A 90 -1.82 -7.60 3.19
C GLN A 90 -0.68 -6.81 2.55
N PHE A 91 -0.76 -5.49 2.66
CA PHE A 91 0.27 -4.62 2.13
C PHE A 91 0.64 -3.55 3.16
N ILE A 92 1.85 -3.03 3.03
CA ILE A 92 2.31 -1.88 3.79
C ILE A 92 2.63 -0.76 2.82
N VAL A 93 2.12 0.44 3.11
CA VAL A 93 2.50 1.67 2.40
C VAL A 93 3.20 2.61 3.38
N ARG A 94 4.37 3.11 2.99
CA ARG A 94 5.05 4.16 3.75
C ARG A 94 4.52 5.52 3.34
N GLY A 95 4.09 6.32 4.30
CA GLY A 95 3.60 7.67 4.01
C GLY A 95 2.50 8.09 4.97
N ARG A 96 2.82 8.09 6.28
CA ARG A 96 1.91 8.63 7.28
C ARG A 96 1.73 10.13 7.05
N SER A 97 0.49 10.55 6.89
CA SER A 97 0.07 11.90 6.61
C SER A 97 -1.12 12.26 7.50
N PRO A 98 -1.34 13.53 7.84
CA PRO A 98 -2.58 13.97 8.47
C PRO A 98 -3.81 13.86 7.53
N VAL A 99 -3.58 13.59 6.25
CA VAL A 99 -4.63 13.37 5.26
C VAL A 99 -5.12 11.93 5.36
N ASP A 100 -6.42 11.72 5.23
CA ASP A 100 -7.04 10.40 5.22
C ASP A 100 -6.39 9.51 4.14
N PRO A 101 -5.79 8.36 4.50
CA PRO A 101 -5.15 7.46 3.55
C PRO A 101 -6.11 6.93 2.47
N MET A 102 -7.41 6.84 2.74
CA MET A 102 -8.43 6.48 1.74
C MET A 102 -8.51 7.48 0.59
N SER A 103 -8.18 8.75 0.84
CA SER A 103 -8.13 9.77 -0.21
C SER A 103 -6.83 9.77 -1.00
N LEU A 104 -5.77 9.17 -0.45
CA LEU A 104 -4.43 9.16 -1.05
C LEU A 104 -4.14 7.91 -1.86
N TYR A 105 -4.60 6.75 -1.40
CA TYR A 105 -4.20 5.45 -1.95
C TYR A 105 -5.40 4.68 -2.49
N GLN A 106 -5.15 3.84 -3.47
CA GLN A 106 -6.16 2.98 -4.08
C GLN A 106 -5.58 1.65 -4.50
N LEU A 107 -6.41 0.60 -4.44
CA LEU A 107 -6.19 -0.68 -5.06
C LEU A 107 -7.14 -0.80 -6.25
N ARG A 108 -6.64 -1.25 -7.40
CA ARG A 108 -7.44 -1.38 -8.61
C ARG A 108 -7.20 -2.72 -9.30
N VAL A 109 -8.25 -3.23 -9.94
CA VAL A 109 -8.14 -4.34 -10.87
C VAL A 109 -7.55 -3.85 -12.19
N LEU A 110 -6.66 -4.65 -12.78
CA LEU A 110 -6.08 -4.41 -14.09
C LEU A 110 -6.75 -5.31 -15.12
N LYS A 111 -7.05 -4.77 -16.28
CA LYS A 111 -7.43 -5.59 -17.42
C LYS A 111 -6.17 -6.22 -18.00
N SER A 112 -6.11 -7.54 -17.99
CA SER A 112 -4.98 -8.32 -18.47
C SER A 112 -5.28 -8.96 -19.82
N SER A 113 -4.28 -9.02 -20.66
CA SER A 113 -4.24 -9.80 -21.91
C SER A 113 -2.94 -10.59 -21.97
N LYS A 114 -2.72 -11.36 -23.04
CA LYS A 114 -1.55 -12.25 -23.16
C LYS A 114 -0.22 -11.54 -22.93
N ASP A 115 -0.07 -10.30 -23.40
CA ASP A 115 1.21 -9.57 -23.47
C ASP A 115 1.22 -8.25 -22.67
N ARG A 116 0.05 -7.80 -22.16
CA ARG A 116 -0.06 -6.49 -21.51
C ARG A 116 -1.13 -6.45 -20.43
N ARG A 117 -0.98 -5.48 -19.55
CA ARG A 117 -1.96 -5.05 -18.55
C ARG A 117 -2.35 -3.61 -18.84
N GLU A 118 -3.58 -3.26 -18.60
CA GLU A 118 -4.08 -1.90 -18.80
C GLU A 118 -5.02 -1.45 -17.67
N ILE A 119 -5.01 -0.16 -17.42
CA ILE A 119 -5.90 0.51 -16.48
C ILE A 119 -6.60 1.66 -17.21
N LEU A 120 -7.92 1.74 -17.07
CA LEU A 120 -8.70 2.81 -17.65
C LEU A 120 -8.52 4.09 -16.83
N ILE A 121 -8.18 5.20 -17.48
CA ILE A 121 -7.98 6.52 -16.87
C ILE A 121 -9.23 7.37 -17.02
N THR A 122 -9.70 7.52 -18.24
CA THR A 122 -10.90 8.28 -18.55
C THR A 122 -11.59 7.74 -19.79
N GLN A 123 -12.89 7.96 -19.86
CA GLN A 123 -13.69 7.61 -21.02
C GLN A 123 -14.58 8.80 -21.40
N GLY A 124 -14.53 9.19 -22.65
CA GLY A 124 -15.43 10.16 -23.25
C GLY A 124 -16.33 9.51 -24.30
N HIS A 125 -17.51 10.03 -24.50
CA HIS A 125 -18.41 9.64 -25.58
C HIS A 125 -19.10 10.88 -26.17
N GLY A 126 -19.37 10.83 -27.45
CA GLY A 126 -20.11 11.85 -28.17
C GLY A 126 -21.14 11.23 -29.08
N THR A 127 -22.28 11.88 -29.21
CA THR A 127 -23.34 11.57 -30.16
C THR A 127 -23.72 12.84 -30.94
N VAL A 128 -24.50 12.72 -31.97
CA VAL A 128 -25.04 13.86 -32.75
C VAL A 128 -25.89 14.81 -31.88
N PHE A 129 -26.34 14.36 -30.71
CA PHE A 129 -27.18 15.15 -29.79
C PHE A 129 -26.40 15.66 -28.57
N GLY A 130 -25.11 15.40 -28.47
CA GLY A 130 -24.24 15.81 -27.35
C GLY A 130 -23.27 14.75 -26.95
N GLY A 131 -22.41 15.08 -26.00
CA GLY A 131 -21.38 14.18 -25.48
C GLY A 131 -21.05 14.48 -24.04
N GLY A 132 -20.32 13.56 -23.43
CA GLY A 132 -19.82 13.69 -22.06
C GLY A 132 -18.48 12.95 -21.89
N ALA A 133 -17.71 13.38 -20.90
CA ALA A 133 -16.52 12.66 -20.46
C ALA A 133 -16.73 12.26 -18.99
N THR A 134 -16.42 11.02 -18.68
CA THR A 134 -16.45 10.52 -17.32
C THR A 134 -15.03 10.12 -16.92
N SER A 135 -14.55 10.63 -15.79
CA SER A 135 -13.33 10.13 -15.20
C SER A 135 -13.61 8.72 -14.65
N SER A 136 -12.83 7.75 -15.10
CA SER A 136 -12.94 6.36 -14.64
C SER A 136 -11.93 6.04 -13.56
N MET A 137 -11.42 7.06 -12.87
CA MET A 137 -10.35 6.87 -11.88
C MET A 137 -10.79 5.98 -10.72
N ASP A 138 -12.08 5.87 -10.46
CA ASP A 138 -12.64 4.97 -9.45
C ASP A 138 -13.20 3.66 -10.04
N GLU A 139 -13.27 3.54 -11.38
CA GLU A 139 -13.72 2.31 -12.02
C GLU A 139 -12.70 1.19 -11.77
N GLY A 140 -13.16 0.08 -11.20
CA GLY A 140 -12.31 -1.05 -10.79
C GLY A 140 -11.54 -0.80 -9.48
N ALA A 141 -11.89 0.23 -8.72
CA ALA A 141 -11.38 0.41 -7.36
C ALA A 141 -11.92 -0.72 -6.45
N ILE A 142 -11.05 -1.26 -5.64
CA ILE A 142 -11.35 -2.34 -4.70
C ILE A 142 -11.35 -1.75 -3.29
N PRO A 143 -12.38 -2.04 -2.48
CA PRO A 143 -12.43 -1.58 -1.10
C PRO A 143 -11.26 -2.13 -0.27
N ILE A 144 -10.57 -1.23 0.42
CA ILE A 144 -9.45 -1.52 1.30
C ILE A 144 -9.59 -0.76 2.61
N ARG A 145 -8.93 -1.24 3.65
CA ARG A 145 -8.87 -0.59 4.96
C ARG A 145 -7.44 -0.24 5.31
N PHE A 146 -7.30 0.82 6.09
CA PHE A 146 -6.00 1.28 6.55
C PHE A 146 -5.94 1.23 8.08
N GLU A 147 -4.83 0.72 8.60
CA GLU A 147 -4.47 0.72 10.02
C GLU A 147 -3.08 1.31 10.18
N GLU A 148 -2.84 2.04 11.25
CA GLU A 148 -1.50 2.54 11.55
C GLU A 148 -0.51 1.37 11.72
N TYR A 149 0.66 1.48 11.09
CA TYR A 149 1.69 0.46 11.11
C TYR A 149 3.06 1.10 11.27
N GLY A 150 3.83 0.62 12.26
CA GLY A 150 5.15 1.19 12.52
C GLY A 150 5.10 2.67 12.91
N ALA A 151 6.12 3.41 12.51
CA ALA A 151 6.25 4.83 12.81
C ALA A 151 5.64 5.72 11.71
N ASN A 152 5.80 5.32 10.44
CA ASN A 152 5.50 6.18 9.29
C ASN A 152 4.70 5.45 8.19
N SER A 153 3.98 4.39 8.51
CA SER A 153 3.31 3.54 7.52
C SER A 153 1.88 3.23 7.89
N TYR A 154 1.14 2.77 6.90
CA TYR A 154 -0.16 2.15 7.07
C TYR A 154 -0.10 0.70 6.59
N ARG A 155 -0.79 -0.19 7.31
CA ARG A 155 -1.15 -1.52 6.84
C ARG A 155 -2.44 -1.41 6.04
N ILE A 156 -2.44 -2.02 4.88
CA ILE A 156 -3.60 -2.12 3.99
C ILE A 156 -4.13 -3.54 4.08
N THR A 157 -5.40 -3.69 4.40
CA THR A 157 -6.13 -4.95 4.42
C THR A 157 -7.29 -4.90 3.44
N LEU A 158 -7.63 -6.05 2.89
CA LEU A 158 -8.73 -6.21 1.95
C LEU A 158 -10.04 -6.44 2.72
N GLU A 159 -11.14 -5.87 2.26
CA GLU A 159 -12.46 -6.18 2.83
C GLU A 159 -12.96 -7.56 2.44
N HIS A 160 -12.60 -8.01 1.24
CA HIS A 160 -12.92 -9.35 0.73
C HIS A 160 -11.69 -9.94 0.02
N PRO A 161 -11.53 -11.28 0.00
CA PRO A 161 -10.49 -11.92 -0.77
C PRO A 161 -10.58 -11.55 -2.25
N LEU A 162 -9.43 -11.31 -2.88
CA LEU A 162 -9.36 -10.98 -4.30
C LEU A 162 -9.59 -12.23 -5.15
N PRO A 163 -10.41 -12.15 -6.19
CA PRO A 163 -10.47 -13.21 -7.19
C PRO A 163 -9.15 -13.32 -7.96
N PRO A 164 -8.89 -14.43 -8.65
CA PRO A 164 -7.74 -14.54 -9.54
C PRO A 164 -7.71 -13.41 -10.58
N GLY A 165 -6.55 -12.76 -10.72
CA GLY A 165 -6.44 -11.59 -11.58
C GLY A 165 -5.15 -10.79 -11.38
N GLU A 166 -5.08 -9.66 -12.07
CA GLU A 166 -3.96 -8.72 -12.00
C GLU A 166 -4.42 -7.42 -11.31
N TYR A 167 -3.58 -6.89 -10.43
CA TYR A 167 -3.92 -5.78 -9.55
C TYR A 167 -2.80 -4.77 -9.46
N ALA A 168 -3.14 -3.54 -9.10
CA ALA A 168 -2.18 -2.49 -8.81
C ALA A 168 -2.60 -1.63 -7.62
N LEU A 169 -1.63 -1.35 -6.75
CA LEU A 169 -1.68 -0.29 -5.75
C LEU A 169 -1.05 0.99 -6.35
N ALA A 170 -1.66 2.12 -6.09
CA ALA A 170 -1.21 3.42 -6.59
C ALA A 170 -1.66 4.56 -5.68
N LEU A 171 -1.04 5.74 -5.85
CA LEU A 171 -1.64 6.97 -5.38
C LEU A 171 -2.87 7.31 -6.23
N ARG A 172 -3.91 7.80 -5.58
CA ARG A 172 -5.12 8.26 -6.26
C ARG A 172 -4.79 9.47 -7.15
N GLY A 173 -5.24 9.43 -8.38
CA GLY A 173 -4.91 10.48 -9.37
C GLY A 173 -3.55 10.35 -10.04
N MET A 174 -2.66 9.46 -9.54
CA MET A 174 -1.33 9.28 -10.11
C MET A 174 -1.18 7.85 -10.64
N VAL A 175 -1.26 7.70 -11.95
CA VAL A 175 -1.14 6.39 -12.64
C VAL A 175 0.20 6.21 -13.37
N SER A 176 1.11 7.17 -13.23
CA SER A 176 2.46 7.09 -13.83
C SER A 176 3.34 6.00 -13.20
N GLN A 177 3.05 5.63 -11.95
CA GLN A 177 3.76 4.58 -11.22
C GLN A 177 2.76 3.66 -10.54
N LEU A 178 2.80 2.39 -10.91
CA LEU A 178 1.94 1.35 -10.39
C LEU A 178 2.78 0.27 -9.68
N TYR A 179 2.27 -0.20 -8.54
CA TYR A 179 2.84 -1.31 -7.77
C TYR A 179 1.95 -2.53 -8.00
N CYS A 180 2.42 -3.42 -8.85
CA CYS A 180 1.61 -4.49 -9.41
C CYS A 180 1.87 -5.84 -8.76
N PHE A 181 0.81 -6.64 -8.70
CA PHE A 181 0.84 -8.03 -8.28
C PHE A 181 -0.30 -8.80 -8.95
N GLY A 182 -0.19 -10.12 -8.94
CA GLY A 182 -1.27 -10.98 -9.38
C GLY A 182 -1.71 -11.94 -8.30
N VAL A 183 -2.93 -12.44 -8.42
CA VAL A 183 -3.51 -13.52 -7.61
C VAL A 183 -3.79 -14.70 -8.53
N ASP A 184 -3.29 -15.88 -8.15
CA ASP A 184 -3.52 -17.13 -8.90
C ASP A 184 -4.81 -17.84 -8.44
N HIS A 185 -5.21 -18.86 -9.23
CA HIS A 185 -6.33 -19.76 -8.94
C HIS A 185 -6.01 -20.71 -7.79
#